data_0a4bf2ef8a32dfb7cfaffd1ce0f98c6e
#
_entry.id   0a4bf2ef8a32dfb7cfaffd1ce0f98c6e
#
_cell.length_a   1.000
_cell.length_b   1.000
_cell.length_c   1.000
_cell.angle_alpha   90.00
_cell.angle_beta   90.00
_cell.angle_gamma   90.00
#
_symmetry.space_group_name_H-M   'P 1'
#
loop_
_entity.id
_entity.type
_entity.pdbx_description
1 polymer ?
#
loop_
_entity_poly.entity_id
_entity_poly.type
_entity_poly.pdbx_seq_one_letter_code
_entity_poly.pdbx_strand_id
1 'polypeptide(L)'
;IPSLVGRGNHDTRGLLAEKVTDYMATDDGRAYFEFSAGPLWGVIFDCGEDKYDNHPEYRSLNFFEQYRKDELKYLKKLKSKAAPFKFAVCHVPFMHDCAMYGQFDIMPDLYKKWGEEANRLGFEFMICGHTHTVRYIPVTGDQGDKFEHNYPVVVGVTKRHGYLSGTALTLKRSGSVMRIVG
;
A
#
# COMPACT_ATOMS: atom_id res chain seq x y z
N ILE A 1 -17.84 13.35 -5.01
CA ILE A 1 -16.76 12.65 -5.73
C ILE A 1 -16.63 11.29 -5.06
N PRO A 2 -16.69 10.20 -5.82
CA PRO A 2 -16.43 8.88 -5.27
C PRO A 2 -15.04 8.82 -4.64
N SER A 3 -14.92 8.24 -3.45
CA SER A 3 -13.67 8.13 -2.73
C SER A 3 -13.42 6.69 -2.33
N LEU A 4 -12.18 6.25 -2.41
CA LEU A 4 -11.70 4.99 -1.85
C LEU A 4 -10.69 5.33 -0.76
N VAL A 5 -10.80 4.65 0.36
CA VAL A 5 -9.94 4.87 1.52
C VAL A 5 -9.03 3.66 1.70
N GLY A 6 -7.73 3.88 1.78
CA GLY A 6 -6.75 2.90 2.21
C GLY A 6 -6.29 3.24 3.63
N ARG A 7 -6.29 2.26 4.51
CA ARG A 7 -5.91 2.44 5.92
C ARG A 7 -4.39 2.60 6.06
N GLY A 8 -3.99 3.57 6.89
CA GLY A 8 -2.61 3.69 7.34
C GLY A 8 -2.40 3.11 8.74
N ASN A 9 -1.15 2.98 9.17
CA ASN A 9 -0.82 2.42 10.48
C ASN A 9 -1.37 3.24 11.66
N HIS A 10 -1.53 4.55 11.51
CA HIS A 10 -2.15 5.39 12.55
C HIS A 10 -3.67 5.20 12.66
N ASP A 11 -4.32 4.74 11.62
CA ASP A 11 -5.77 4.49 11.62
C ASP A 11 -6.14 3.21 12.39
N THR A 12 -5.15 2.40 12.76
CA THR A 12 -5.33 1.22 13.63
C THR A 12 -5.31 1.55 15.11
N ARG A 13 -5.11 2.82 15.45
CA ARG A 13 -4.91 3.31 16.82
C ARG A 13 -6.05 4.22 17.27
N GLY A 14 -6.23 4.29 18.58
CA GLY A 14 -7.20 5.19 19.20
C GLY A 14 -8.61 4.62 19.30
N LEU A 15 -9.47 5.41 19.89
CA LEU A 15 -10.81 4.99 20.33
C LEU A 15 -11.75 4.57 19.19
N LEU A 16 -11.52 5.08 17.98
CA LEU A 16 -12.35 4.84 16.80
C LEU A 16 -11.69 3.93 15.76
N ALA A 17 -10.58 3.30 16.12
CA ALA A 17 -9.84 2.45 15.19
C ALA A 17 -10.71 1.32 14.59
N GLU A 18 -11.60 0.74 15.38
CA GLU A 18 -12.54 -0.30 14.94
C GLU A 18 -13.59 0.22 13.95
N LYS A 19 -13.84 1.54 13.93
CA LYS A 19 -14.81 2.17 13.04
C LYS A 19 -14.24 2.56 11.67
N VAL A 20 -12.93 2.51 11.50
CA VAL A 20 -12.31 2.89 10.23
C VAL A 20 -12.80 1.99 9.10
N THR A 21 -13.02 0.71 9.36
CA THR A 21 -13.54 -0.23 8.37
C THR A 21 -14.98 0.05 7.91
N ASP A 22 -15.77 0.80 8.69
CA ASP A 22 -17.11 1.23 8.27
C ASP A 22 -17.06 2.17 7.05
N TYR A 23 -15.91 2.77 6.78
CA TYR A 23 -15.67 3.65 5.62
C TYR A 23 -14.96 2.95 4.46
N MET A 24 -14.64 1.67 4.60
CA MET A 24 -14.01 0.87 3.55
C MET A 24 -15.05 0.26 2.61
N ALA A 25 -14.64 -0.07 1.40
CA ALA A 25 -15.52 -0.68 0.40
C ALA A 25 -15.65 -2.21 0.58
N THR A 26 -15.73 -2.70 1.83
CA THR A 26 -15.83 -4.12 2.15
C THR A 26 -16.91 -4.37 3.19
N ASP A 27 -17.67 -5.44 3.02
CA ASP A 27 -18.76 -5.81 3.95
C ASP A 27 -18.28 -6.73 5.08
N ASP A 28 -17.03 -7.17 5.07
CA ASP A 28 -16.47 -8.17 5.99
C ASP A 28 -15.43 -7.61 6.97
N GLY A 29 -15.33 -6.29 7.07
CA GLY A 29 -14.42 -5.60 7.99
C GLY A 29 -12.95 -5.65 7.59
N ARG A 30 -12.60 -6.15 6.39
CA ARG A 30 -11.24 -6.08 5.86
C ARG A 30 -10.97 -4.67 5.32
N ALA A 31 -9.72 -4.22 5.44
CA ALA A 31 -9.28 -2.98 4.82
C ALA A 31 -8.41 -3.20 3.57
N TYR A 32 -8.26 -4.44 3.11
CA TYR A 32 -7.64 -4.80 1.83
C TYR A 32 -8.70 -5.36 0.86
N PHE A 33 -8.72 -4.85 -0.34
CA PHE A 33 -9.72 -5.24 -1.35
C PHE A 33 -9.33 -4.85 -2.76
N GLU A 34 -9.91 -5.51 -3.76
CA GLU A 34 -9.87 -5.05 -5.15
C GLU A 34 -10.98 -4.05 -5.42
N PHE A 35 -10.76 -3.16 -6.36
CA PHE A 35 -11.78 -2.24 -6.84
C PHE A 35 -11.76 -2.10 -8.36
N SER A 36 -12.89 -1.66 -8.92
CA SER A 36 -13.01 -1.29 -10.33
C SER A 36 -13.78 0.02 -10.43
N ALA A 37 -13.26 0.96 -11.19
CA ALA A 37 -13.89 2.27 -11.39
C ALA A 37 -13.65 2.76 -12.82
N GLY A 38 -14.64 2.59 -13.70
CA GLY A 38 -14.50 2.90 -15.12
C GLY A 38 -13.34 2.12 -15.76
N PRO A 39 -12.32 2.81 -16.30
CA PRO A 39 -11.17 2.16 -16.94
C PRO A 39 -10.12 1.64 -15.94
N LEU A 40 -10.35 1.83 -14.64
CA LEU A 40 -9.40 1.48 -13.58
C LEU A 40 -9.75 0.13 -12.95
N TRP A 41 -8.72 -0.64 -12.69
CA TRP A 41 -8.75 -1.74 -11.74
C TRP A 41 -7.56 -1.61 -10.79
N GLY A 42 -7.74 -1.96 -9.56
CA GLY A 42 -6.65 -1.91 -8.60
C GLY A 42 -6.91 -2.70 -7.34
N VAL A 43 -5.91 -2.69 -6.48
CA VAL A 43 -5.92 -3.36 -5.18
C VAL A 43 -5.46 -2.38 -4.12
N ILE A 44 -6.21 -2.29 -3.05
CA ILE A 44 -5.77 -1.67 -1.80
C ILE A 44 -5.20 -2.76 -0.91
N PHE A 45 -3.94 -2.60 -0.53
CA PHE A 45 -3.24 -3.42 0.45
C PHE A 45 -3.33 -2.77 1.82
N ASP A 46 -3.33 -3.59 2.86
CA ASP A 46 -3.37 -3.09 4.22
C ASP A 46 -2.49 -3.91 5.17
N CYS A 47 -1.39 -3.34 5.60
CA CYS A 47 -0.48 -4.01 6.52
C CYS A 47 -0.91 -3.91 8.00
N GLY A 48 -1.96 -3.15 8.31
CA GLY A 48 -2.26 -2.78 9.69
C GLY A 48 -1.18 -1.86 10.26
N GLU A 49 -0.53 -2.28 11.32
CA GLU A 49 0.59 -1.58 11.93
C GLU A 49 1.89 -1.74 11.14
N ASP A 50 2.84 -0.85 11.39
CA ASP A 50 4.13 -0.71 10.69
C ASP A 50 5.28 -1.47 11.34
N LYS A 51 5.04 -2.14 12.46
CA LYS A 51 6.00 -2.95 13.20
C LYS A 51 5.44 -4.34 13.47
N TYR A 52 6.32 -5.27 13.85
CA TYR A 52 5.88 -6.59 14.30
C TYR A 52 5.02 -6.50 15.57
N ASP A 53 4.11 -7.46 15.74
CA ASP A 53 3.15 -7.50 16.84
C ASP A 53 3.82 -7.54 18.23
N ASN A 54 5.05 -8.06 18.31
CA ASN A 54 5.85 -8.12 19.54
C ASN A 54 6.59 -6.81 19.85
N HIS A 55 6.38 -5.74 19.09
CA HIS A 55 7.01 -4.46 19.40
C HIS A 55 6.54 -3.94 20.77
N PRO A 56 7.45 -3.44 21.63
CA PRO A 56 7.10 -2.99 22.99
C PRO A 56 6.00 -1.92 23.06
N GLU A 57 5.90 -1.07 22.04
CA GLU A 57 4.86 -0.05 21.92
C GLU A 57 3.45 -0.64 21.97
N TYR A 58 3.27 -1.84 21.44
CA TYR A 58 1.96 -2.49 21.33
C TYR A 58 1.56 -3.32 22.53
N ARG A 59 2.48 -3.55 23.48
CA ARG A 59 2.22 -4.30 24.72
C ARG A 59 1.51 -5.64 24.48
N SER A 60 1.83 -6.32 23.39
CA SER A 60 1.21 -7.58 22.95
C SER A 60 -0.31 -7.48 22.68
N LEU A 61 -0.83 -6.29 22.37
CA LEU A 61 -2.24 -6.08 22.06
C LEU A 61 -2.54 -6.10 20.55
N ASN A 62 -1.51 -6.11 19.71
CA ASN A 62 -1.66 -6.19 18.26
C ASN A 62 -1.68 -7.62 17.76
N PHE A 63 -2.40 -7.84 16.66
CA PHE A 63 -2.56 -9.16 16.04
C PHE A 63 -2.55 -9.08 14.50
N PHE A 64 -1.68 -8.22 13.94
CA PHE A 64 -1.64 -7.96 12.50
C PHE A 64 -0.81 -9.00 11.72
N GLU A 65 0.01 -9.80 12.37
CA GLU A 65 0.75 -10.85 11.67
C GLU A 65 -0.21 -11.88 11.03
N GLN A 66 -1.26 -12.28 11.75
CA GLN A 66 -2.27 -13.18 11.20
C GLN A 66 -3.08 -12.50 10.09
N TYR A 67 -3.45 -11.23 10.29
CA TYR A 67 -4.14 -10.42 9.31
C TYR A 67 -3.36 -10.35 7.98
N ARG A 68 -2.05 -10.08 8.02
CA ARG A 68 -1.16 -10.07 6.84
C ARG A 68 -1.07 -11.44 6.16
N LYS A 69 -1.12 -12.54 6.91
CA LYS A 69 -1.19 -13.90 6.34
C LYS A 69 -2.51 -14.16 5.63
N ASP A 70 -3.60 -13.64 6.15
CA ASP A 70 -4.92 -13.78 5.54
C ASP A 70 -5.05 -12.92 4.28
N GLU A 71 -4.45 -11.73 4.27
CA GLU A 71 -4.31 -10.93 3.06
C GLU A 71 -3.50 -11.66 1.99
N LEU A 72 -2.39 -12.31 2.33
CA LEU A 72 -1.64 -13.14 1.38
C LEU A 72 -2.53 -14.23 0.76
N LYS A 73 -3.37 -14.89 1.56
CA LYS A 73 -4.33 -15.89 1.03
C LYS A 73 -5.33 -15.28 0.05
N TYR A 74 -5.77 -14.07 0.34
CA TYR A 74 -6.64 -13.30 -0.56
C TYR A 74 -5.91 -12.96 -1.86
N LEU A 75 -4.71 -12.39 -1.79
CA LEU A 75 -3.90 -12.02 -2.95
C LEU A 75 -3.64 -13.22 -3.87
N LYS A 76 -3.31 -14.39 -3.31
CA LYS A 76 -3.10 -15.63 -4.08
C LYS A 76 -4.32 -16.08 -4.89
N LYS A 77 -5.52 -15.80 -4.41
CA LYS A 77 -6.76 -16.13 -5.10
C LYS A 77 -7.18 -15.05 -6.10
N LEU A 78 -6.67 -13.85 -5.95
CA LEU A 78 -7.05 -12.71 -6.77
C LEU A 78 -6.50 -12.88 -8.19
N LYS A 79 -7.36 -12.61 -9.17
CA LYS A 79 -6.99 -12.64 -10.59
C LYS A 79 -6.94 -11.22 -11.13
N SER A 80 -5.83 -10.89 -11.78
CA SER A 80 -5.72 -9.62 -12.50
C SER A 80 -6.83 -9.48 -13.52
N LYS A 81 -7.56 -8.37 -13.51
CA LYS A 81 -8.61 -8.08 -14.47
C LYS A 81 -8.05 -7.36 -15.69
N ALA A 82 -8.68 -7.59 -16.83
CA ALA A 82 -8.40 -6.80 -18.02
C ALA A 82 -8.96 -5.38 -17.82
N ALA A 83 -8.07 -4.43 -17.62
CA ALA A 83 -8.40 -3.03 -17.47
C ALA A 83 -7.34 -2.17 -18.17
N PRO A 84 -7.73 -1.03 -18.78
CA PRO A 84 -6.78 -0.10 -19.38
C PRO A 84 -5.70 0.40 -18.43
N PHE A 85 -6.04 0.56 -17.16
CA PHE A 85 -5.12 1.03 -16.13
C PHE A 85 -5.24 0.19 -14.87
N LYS A 86 -4.08 -0.20 -14.32
CA LYS A 86 -4.00 -1.04 -13.13
C LYS A 86 -3.05 -0.43 -12.12
N PHE A 87 -3.47 -0.26 -10.88
CA PHE A 87 -2.59 0.24 -9.84
C PHE A 87 -2.87 -0.35 -8.47
N ALA A 88 -1.87 -0.25 -7.62
CA ALA A 88 -1.96 -0.65 -6.23
C ALA A 88 -1.87 0.57 -5.31
N VAL A 89 -2.47 0.46 -4.14
CA VAL A 89 -2.31 1.40 -3.04
C VAL A 89 -1.92 0.61 -1.81
N CYS A 90 -0.85 1.02 -1.14
CA CYS A 90 -0.46 0.50 0.16
C CYS A 90 0.12 1.64 0.99
N HIS A 91 -0.33 1.82 2.22
CA HIS A 91 0.22 2.89 3.03
C HIS A 91 1.73 2.72 3.24
N VAL A 92 2.18 1.54 3.63
CA VAL A 92 3.59 1.22 3.85
C VAL A 92 4.24 0.76 2.55
N PRO A 93 5.32 1.41 2.07
CA PRO A 93 5.98 1.05 0.81
C PRO A 93 6.87 -0.18 0.96
N PHE A 94 6.31 -1.36 0.92
CA PHE A 94 7.03 -2.60 1.14
C PHE A 94 8.00 -3.00 0.00
N MET A 95 7.99 -2.28 -1.11
CA MET A 95 8.94 -2.43 -2.22
C MET A 95 10.12 -1.46 -2.11
N HIS A 96 10.48 -1.05 -0.91
CA HIS A 96 11.55 -0.11 -0.68
C HIS A 96 12.36 -0.50 0.55
N ASP A 97 13.69 -0.43 0.43
CA ASP A 97 14.62 -0.64 1.55
C ASP A 97 14.67 0.61 2.42
N CYS A 98 13.65 0.82 3.20
CA CYS A 98 13.51 1.95 4.11
C CYS A 98 13.21 1.45 5.52
N ALA A 99 14.14 0.70 6.10
CA ALA A 99 14.02 0.21 7.45
C ALA A 99 13.97 1.38 8.43
N MET A 100 12.77 1.77 8.85
CA MET A 100 12.55 2.86 9.80
C MET A 100 12.69 2.40 11.26
N TYR A 101 12.44 1.12 11.53
CA TYR A 101 12.31 0.57 12.88
C TYR A 101 13.29 -0.58 13.17
N GLY A 102 14.35 -0.70 12.37
CA GLY A 102 15.37 -1.72 12.56
C GLY A 102 14.79 -3.14 12.55
N GLN A 103 15.08 -3.92 13.58
CA GLN A 103 14.62 -5.31 13.68
C GLN A 103 13.09 -5.47 13.82
N PHE A 104 12.37 -4.41 14.12
CA PHE A 104 10.91 -4.42 14.24
C PHE A 104 10.19 -4.01 12.97
N ASP A 105 10.92 -3.59 11.94
CA ASP A 105 10.35 -3.14 10.68
C ASP A 105 9.71 -4.29 9.90
N ILE A 106 8.48 -4.08 9.45
CA ILE A 106 7.74 -5.10 8.70
C ILE A 106 7.96 -5.05 7.20
N MET A 107 8.56 -4.00 6.65
CA MET A 107 8.69 -3.85 5.19
C MET A 107 9.37 -5.04 4.51
N PRO A 108 10.48 -5.59 5.03
CA PRO A 108 11.10 -6.77 4.45
C PRO A 108 10.19 -8.01 4.52
N ASP A 109 9.40 -8.13 5.58
CA ASP A 109 8.46 -9.23 5.75
C ASP A 109 7.25 -9.10 4.83
N LEU A 110 6.73 -7.89 4.64
CA LEU A 110 5.68 -7.60 3.68
C LEU A 110 6.12 -7.92 2.25
N TYR A 111 7.33 -7.49 1.87
CA TYR A 111 7.87 -7.83 0.56
C TYR A 111 7.97 -9.34 0.37
N LYS A 112 8.53 -10.05 1.35
CA LYS A 112 8.65 -11.51 1.31
C LYS A 112 7.30 -12.21 1.18
N LYS A 113 6.24 -11.67 1.78
CA LYS A 113 4.89 -12.24 1.72
C LYS A 113 4.15 -11.86 0.44
N TRP A 114 4.20 -10.59 0.04
CA TRP A 114 3.29 -10.04 -0.97
C TRP A 114 3.97 -9.67 -2.28
N GLY A 115 5.30 -9.55 -2.32
CA GLY A 115 6.03 -9.05 -3.48
C GLY A 115 5.79 -9.85 -4.75
N GLU A 116 5.83 -11.17 -4.66
CA GLU A 116 5.55 -12.07 -5.79
C GLU A 116 4.12 -11.89 -6.30
N GLU A 117 3.15 -11.83 -5.40
CA GLU A 117 1.74 -11.68 -5.77
C GLU A 117 1.45 -10.29 -6.36
N ALA A 118 2.06 -9.25 -5.82
CA ALA A 118 1.95 -7.90 -6.37
C ALA A 118 2.54 -7.82 -7.79
N ASN A 119 3.69 -8.44 -8.03
CA ASN A 119 4.28 -8.54 -9.37
C ASN A 119 3.38 -9.33 -10.34
N ARG A 120 2.79 -10.43 -9.90
CA ARG A 120 1.88 -11.27 -10.69
C ARG A 120 0.61 -10.54 -11.13
N LEU A 121 0.11 -9.63 -10.30
CA LEU A 121 -1.13 -8.88 -10.59
C LEU A 121 -0.94 -7.84 -11.71
N GLY A 122 0.30 -7.44 -12.01
CA GLY A 122 0.64 -6.64 -13.18
C GLY A 122 0.17 -5.18 -13.07
N PHE A 123 0.48 -4.54 -11.98
CA PHE A 123 0.23 -3.12 -11.79
C PHE A 123 1.14 -2.26 -12.68
N GLU A 124 0.66 -1.09 -13.09
CA GLU A 124 1.48 -0.08 -13.76
C GLU A 124 2.25 0.80 -12.78
N PHE A 125 1.76 0.92 -11.55
CA PHE A 125 2.40 1.63 -10.45
C PHE A 125 1.75 1.29 -9.11
N MET A 126 2.47 1.58 -8.03
CA MET A 126 1.95 1.53 -6.66
C MET A 126 2.07 2.91 -6.01
N ILE A 127 1.03 3.32 -5.30
CA ILE A 127 1.01 4.56 -4.51
C ILE A 127 1.16 4.20 -3.04
N CYS A 128 2.11 4.86 -2.39
CA CYS A 128 2.40 4.66 -0.97
C CYS A 128 2.49 6.00 -0.22
N GLY A 129 2.48 5.92 1.11
CA GLY A 129 2.71 7.01 2.04
C GLY A 129 3.79 6.69 3.06
N HIS A 130 3.47 6.81 4.34
CA HIS A 130 4.21 6.36 5.51
C HIS A 130 5.54 7.07 5.79
N THR A 131 6.46 7.11 4.85
CA THR A 131 7.83 7.62 5.07
C THR A 131 7.91 9.15 5.18
N HIS A 132 6.81 9.86 4.96
CA HIS A 132 6.72 11.33 4.99
C HIS A 132 7.73 12.03 4.06
N THR A 133 8.20 11.32 3.05
CA THR A 133 9.11 11.85 2.01
C THR A 133 8.54 11.53 0.64
N VAL A 134 8.65 12.48 -0.28
CA VAL A 134 8.28 12.23 -1.67
C VAL A 134 9.40 11.46 -2.35
N ARG A 135 9.08 10.28 -2.87
CA ARG A 135 10.02 9.44 -3.62
C ARG A 135 9.37 8.81 -4.83
N TYR A 136 10.15 8.69 -5.88
CA TYR A 136 9.85 7.83 -7.00
C TYR A 136 10.88 6.70 -7.01
N ILE A 137 10.42 5.47 -6.93
CA ILE A 137 11.24 4.26 -6.95
C ILE A 137 10.96 3.60 -8.29
N PRO A 138 11.91 3.60 -9.23
CA PRO A 138 11.71 3.02 -10.55
C PRO A 138 11.57 1.51 -10.46
N VAL A 139 11.10 0.90 -11.54
CA VAL A 139 11.13 -0.56 -11.69
C VAL A 139 12.56 -1.05 -11.45
N THR A 140 12.71 -2.06 -10.63
CA THR A 140 14.02 -2.69 -10.42
C THR A 140 14.33 -3.56 -11.64
N GLY A 141 15.42 -3.25 -12.33
CA GLY A 141 15.92 -4.10 -13.39
C GLY A 141 16.66 -5.33 -12.85
N ASP A 142 17.33 -6.09 -13.74
CA ASP A 142 18.15 -7.28 -13.45
C ASP A 142 19.40 -7.01 -12.57
N GLN A 143 19.35 -6.02 -11.70
CA GLN A 143 20.52 -5.57 -10.92
C GLN A 143 20.69 -6.27 -9.57
N GLY A 144 19.94 -7.34 -9.31
CA GLY A 144 20.05 -8.10 -8.06
C GLY A 144 19.59 -7.32 -6.84
N ASP A 145 18.67 -6.40 -7.05
CA ASP A 145 18.07 -5.64 -5.95
C ASP A 145 17.31 -6.57 -5.00
N LYS A 146 17.50 -6.33 -3.74
CA LYS A 146 16.87 -7.10 -2.64
C LYS A 146 15.34 -7.11 -2.69
N PHE A 147 14.75 -6.13 -3.39
CA PHE A 147 13.30 -5.92 -3.50
C PHE A 147 12.91 -5.74 -4.97
N GLU A 148 12.91 -6.83 -5.73
CA GLU A 148 12.52 -6.81 -7.13
C GLU A 148 11.04 -6.53 -7.32
N HIS A 149 10.71 -5.53 -8.13
CA HIS A 149 9.34 -5.21 -8.53
C HIS A 149 9.27 -4.74 -9.98
N ASN A 150 8.21 -5.12 -10.68
CA ASN A 150 8.01 -4.86 -12.10
C ASN A 150 7.12 -3.64 -12.38
N TYR A 151 6.88 -2.81 -11.38
CA TYR A 151 6.13 -1.56 -11.46
C TYR A 151 6.82 -0.48 -10.59
N PRO A 152 6.76 0.80 -10.98
CA PRO A 152 7.31 1.87 -10.15
C PRO A 152 6.46 2.09 -8.89
N VAL A 153 7.12 2.51 -7.82
CA VAL A 153 6.46 2.89 -6.57
C VAL A 153 6.59 4.39 -6.36
N VAL A 154 5.48 5.02 -6.07
CA VAL A 154 5.42 6.44 -5.77
C VAL A 154 5.04 6.62 -4.31
N VAL A 155 5.98 7.14 -3.54
CA VAL A 155 5.70 7.55 -2.17
C VAL A 155 5.35 9.03 -2.20
N GLY A 156 4.12 9.34 -1.82
CA GLY A 156 3.60 10.70 -1.81
C GLY A 156 3.53 11.26 -0.40
N VAL A 157 3.45 12.58 -0.34
CA VAL A 157 3.12 13.39 0.83
C VAL A 157 4.26 13.60 1.82
N THR A 158 4.70 14.85 1.89
CA THR A 158 5.45 15.34 3.05
C THR A 158 4.50 15.98 4.04
N LYS A 159 4.64 15.65 5.31
CA LYS A 159 3.98 16.38 6.39
C LYS A 159 4.77 17.65 6.69
N ARG A 160 4.48 18.74 6.00
CA ARG A 160 4.96 20.08 6.41
C ARG A 160 3.85 20.80 7.14
N HIS A 161 4.15 21.42 8.28
CA HIS A 161 3.20 22.23 9.03
C HIS A 161 2.55 23.28 8.12
N GLY A 162 1.21 23.27 8.04
CA GLY A 162 0.42 24.25 7.29
C GLY A 162 0.22 23.98 5.80
N TYR A 163 0.71 22.85 5.26
CA TYR A 163 0.52 22.48 3.86
C TYR A 163 -0.15 21.12 3.70
N LEU A 164 -1.10 21.05 2.80
CA LEU A 164 -1.64 19.78 2.30
C LEU A 164 -0.95 19.49 0.97
N SER A 165 -0.40 18.31 0.83
CA SER A 165 0.12 17.83 -0.46
C SER A 165 -0.72 16.67 -0.95
N GLY A 166 -0.82 16.55 -2.25
CA GLY A 166 -1.56 15.48 -2.91
C GLY A 166 -0.85 15.03 -4.17
N THR A 167 -1.26 13.88 -4.69
CA THR A 167 -0.79 13.37 -5.98
C THR A 167 -1.95 13.39 -6.96
N ALA A 168 -1.80 14.13 -8.05
CA ALA A 168 -2.73 14.11 -9.16
C ALA A 168 -2.23 13.14 -10.23
N LEU A 169 -3.08 12.17 -10.59
CA LEU A 169 -2.78 11.18 -11.62
C LEU A 169 -3.69 11.46 -12.84
N THR A 170 -3.08 11.73 -13.97
CA THR A 170 -3.78 11.85 -15.25
C THR A 170 -3.52 10.61 -16.09
N LEU A 171 -4.55 9.85 -16.35
CA LEU A 171 -4.50 8.64 -17.17
C LEU A 171 -4.86 8.97 -18.62
N LYS A 172 -4.00 8.61 -19.56
CA LYS A 172 -4.21 8.81 -21.00
C LYS A 172 -3.87 7.51 -21.74
N ARG A 173 -4.52 7.29 -22.89
CA ARG A 173 -4.20 6.13 -23.76
C ARG A 173 -2.76 6.14 -24.26
N SER A 174 -2.14 7.31 -24.36
CA SER A 174 -0.74 7.49 -24.78
C SER A 174 0.28 7.38 -23.64
N GLY A 175 -0.15 7.08 -22.43
CA GLY A 175 0.64 7.02 -21.23
C GLY A 175 0.02 7.80 -20.07
N SER A 176 0.41 7.45 -18.86
CA SER A 176 -0.08 8.09 -17.65
C SER A 176 0.91 9.17 -17.18
N VAL A 177 0.38 10.29 -16.71
CA VAL A 177 1.18 11.37 -16.11
C VAL A 177 0.79 11.52 -14.66
N MET A 178 1.76 11.41 -13.81
CA MET A 178 1.60 11.66 -12.38
C MET A 178 2.19 13.02 -12.03
N ARG A 179 1.47 13.80 -11.26
CA ARG A 179 1.94 15.08 -10.72
C ARG A 179 1.71 15.09 -9.22
N ILE A 180 2.77 15.36 -8.49
CA ILE A 180 2.67 15.66 -7.06
C ILE A 180 2.38 17.15 -6.93
N VAL A 181 1.34 17.49 -6.18
CA VAL A 181 0.87 18.86 -5.97
C VAL A 181 0.96 19.13 -4.47
N GLY A 182 1.65 20.19 -4.10
CA GLY A 182 1.81 20.65 -2.74
C GLY A 182 1.82 22.16 -2.66
#